data_052a5b0db87f8c5a19b8d65d109a57a4
#
_entry.id   052a5b0db87f8c5a19b8d65d109a57a4
#
_cell.length_a   1.000
_cell.length_b   1.000
_cell.length_c   1.000
_cell.angle_alpha   90.00
_cell.angle_beta   90.00
_cell.angle_gamma   90.00
#
_symmetry.space_group_name_H-M   'P 1'
#
loop_
_entity.id
_entity.type
_entity.pdbx_description
1 polymer ?
#
loop_
_entity_poly.entity_id
_entity_poly.type
_entity_poly.pdbx_seq_one_letter_code
_entity_poly.pdbx_strand_id
1 'polypeptide(L)'
;MGAAIAIAFAQAGASVAIHGSSAVPSATQQKIEAFGAGSLALVGDVGNAAVCAMLVEETVKHFGTIDILVNNAGIIRRAPAVDYSEDDWQALISVNLSSVFRLSQHAARHMLKQGSGKIINIASLLTFQGGILVPAYAASKGGVGQLTKAFANEWAARGVNVNAIAPGYMDTDNTEALRNNPERAPKILERIPAGRWGQPEDLAGAAVFLASSASDYVHGHVLVVDGGWLVR
;
A
#
# COMPACT_ATOMS: atom_id res chain seq x y z
N MET A 1 -5.74 1.96 6.69
CA MET A 1 -5.87 1.63 5.26
C MET A 1 -5.78 0.13 5.03
N GLY A 2 -4.66 -0.54 5.36
CA GLY A 2 -4.49 -1.99 5.10
C GLY A 2 -5.61 -2.86 5.66
N ALA A 3 -6.08 -2.61 6.88
CA ALA A 3 -7.20 -3.35 7.46
C ALA A 3 -8.50 -3.20 6.65
N ALA A 4 -8.84 -1.99 6.21
CA ALA A 4 -10.03 -1.76 5.38
C ALA A 4 -9.95 -2.49 4.03
N ILE A 5 -8.79 -2.48 3.38
CA ILE A 5 -8.55 -3.22 2.12
C ILE A 5 -8.66 -4.73 2.36
N ALA A 6 -8.05 -5.25 3.44
CA ALA A 6 -8.10 -6.67 3.76
C ALA A 6 -9.54 -7.17 4.03
N ILE A 7 -10.33 -6.39 4.76
CA ILE A 7 -11.75 -6.67 5.01
C ILE A 7 -12.56 -6.64 3.71
N ALA A 8 -12.33 -5.65 2.85
CA ALA A 8 -13.03 -5.57 1.56
C ALA A 8 -12.68 -6.76 0.63
N PHE A 9 -11.46 -7.26 0.66
CA PHE A 9 -11.08 -8.47 -0.08
C PHE A 9 -11.78 -9.72 0.46
N ALA A 10 -11.87 -9.86 1.79
CA ALA A 10 -12.64 -10.94 2.42
C ALA A 10 -14.13 -10.88 2.04
N GLN A 11 -14.73 -9.69 2.04
CA GLN A 11 -16.12 -9.47 1.59
C GLN A 11 -16.31 -9.84 0.12
N ALA A 12 -15.28 -9.65 -0.72
CA ALA A 12 -15.28 -10.05 -2.13
C ALA A 12 -14.95 -11.54 -2.35
N GLY A 13 -14.75 -12.33 -1.28
CA GLY A 13 -14.55 -13.78 -1.33
C GLY A 13 -13.08 -14.23 -1.37
N ALA A 14 -12.12 -13.34 -1.16
CA ALA A 14 -10.70 -13.71 -1.11
C ALA A 14 -10.32 -14.30 0.26
N SER A 15 -9.43 -15.30 0.27
CA SER A 15 -8.65 -15.65 1.47
C SER A 15 -7.52 -14.64 1.64
N VAL A 16 -7.24 -14.22 2.88
CA VAL A 16 -6.35 -13.07 3.12
C VAL A 16 -5.24 -13.39 4.12
N ALA A 17 -3.99 -13.30 3.65
CA ALA A 17 -2.85 -13.18 4.57
C ALA A 17 -2.71 -11.72 5.01
N ILE A 18 -2.72 -11.47 6.32
CA ILE A 18 -2.53 -10.16 6.91
C ILE A 18 -1.22 -10.10 7.68
N HIS A 19 -0.59 -8.94 7.63
CA HIS A 19 0.71 -8.72 8.25
C HIS A 19 0.68 -7.57 9.25
N GLY A 20 1.30 -7.79 10.43
CA GLY A 20 1.63 -6.77 11.40
C GLY A 20 3.14 -6.67 11.62
N SER A 21 3.68 -5.47 11.83
CA SER A 21 5.13 -5.27 12.00
C SER A 21 5.68 -5.85 13.32
N SER A 22 4.92 -5.76 14.40
CA SER A 22 5.34 -6.16 15.74
C SER A 22 4.32 -7.00 16.50
N ALA A 23 3.08 -7.04 16.04
CA ALA A 23 1.99 -7.78 16.68
C ALA A 23 1.04 -8.38 15.64
N VAL A 24 0.38 -9.45 16.00
CA VAL A 24 -0.68 -10.07 15.19
C VAL A 24 -1.86 -9.09 15.10
N PRO A 25 -2.36 -8.75 13.90
CA PRO A 25 -3.51 -7.86 13.73
C PRO A 25 -4.85 -8.59 14.01
N SER A 26 -5.04 -9.11 15.23
CA SER A 26 -6.11 -10.02 15.62
C SER A 26 -7.52 -9.46 15.36
N ALA A 27 -7.74 -8.15 15.61
CA ALA A 27 -9.04 -7.54 15.36
C ALA A 27 -9.42 -7.53 13.86
N THR A 28 -8.42 -7.36 12.97
CA THR A 28 -8.64 -7.46 11.53
C THR A 28 -8.87 -8.90 11.11
N GLN A 29 -8.11 -9.83 11.67
CA GLN A 29 -8.27 -11.27 11.42
C GLN A 29 -9.68 -11.74 11.75
N GLN A 30 -10.19 -11.43 12.93
CA GLN A 30 -11.55 -11.77 13.35
C GLN A 30 -12.62 -11.23 12.40
N LYS A 31 -12.44 -10.01 11.90
CA LYS A 31 -13.36 -9.42 10.92
C LYS A 31 -13.34 -10.16 9.57
N ILE A 32 -12.16 -10.59 9.11
CA ILE A 32 -12.01 -11.41 7.89
C ILE A 32 -12.73 -12.75 8.05
N GLU A 33 -12.48 -13.43 9.15
CA GLU A 33 -13.08 -14.74 9.47
C GLU A 33 -14.61 -14.66 9.61
N ALA A 34 -15.15 -13.53 10.10
CA ALA A 34 -16.58 -13.29 10.19
C ALA A 34 -17.32 -13.31 8.83
N PHE A 35 -16.60 -13.10 7.72
CA PHE A 35 -17.13 -13.28 6.36
C PHE A 35 -16.97 -14.70 5.82
N GLY A 36 -16.46 -15.65 6.63
CA GLY A 36 -16.19 -17.02 6.18
C GLY A 36 -14.93 -17.16 5.33
N ALA A 37 -14.13 -16.10 5.21
CA ALA A 37 -12.89 -16.12 4.43
C ALA A 37 -11.75 -16.80 5.19
N GLY A 38 -10.88 -17.52 4.46
CA GLY A 38 -9.63 -18.02 5.03
C GLY A 38 -8.72 -16.87 5.45
N SER A 39 -8.08 -17.01 6.61
CA SER A 39 -7.15 -15.99 7.11
C SER A 39 -5.82 -16.59 7.56
N LEU A 40 -4.74 -15.85 7.37
CA LEU A 40 -3.41 -16.13 7.90
C LEU A 40 -2.83 -14.83 8.46
N ALA A 41 -2.41 -14.84 9.73
CA ALA A 41 -1.78 -13.67 10.32
C ALA A 41 -0.27 -13.92 10.51
N LEU A 42 0.54 -13.02 9.98
CA LEU A 42 2.00 -13.07 10.03
C LEU A 42 2.57 -11.81 10.70
N VAL A 43 3.73 -11.95 11.33
CA VAL A 43 4.40 -10.84 12.03
C VAL A 43 5.84 -10.73 11.57
N GLY A 44 6.30 -9.49 11.37
CA GLY A 44 7.71 -9.21 11.11
C GLY A 44 7.93 -7.80 10.54
N ASP A 45 9.14 -7.30 10.63
CA ASP A 45 9.50 -6.01 10.04
C ASP A 45 9.85 -6.16 8.56
N VAL A 46 9.05 -5.59 7.67
CA VAL A 46 9.29 -5.62 6.21
C VAL A 46 10.54 -4.83 5.77
N GLY A 47 11.12 -4.01 6.65
CA GLY A 47 12.44 -3.45 6.43
C GLY A 47 13.53 -4.52 6.29
N ASN A 48 13.31 -5.71 6.89
CA ASN A 48 14.19 -6.86 6.78
C ASN A 48 13.86 -7.70 5.53
N ALA A 49 14.88 -7.94 4.70
CA ALA A 49 14.72 -8.70 3.46
C ALA A 49 14.24 -10.15 3.67
N ALA A 50 14.72 -10.82 4.72
CA ALA A 50 14.32 -12.19 5.03
C ALA A 50 12.84 -12.28 5.43
N VAL A 51 12.31 -11.26 6.11
CA VAL A 51 10.89 -11.17 6.44
C VAL A 51 10.04 -11.04 5.18
N CYS A 52 10.45 -10.22 4.22
CA CYS A 52 9.73 -10.11 2.94
C CYS A 52 9.62 -11.46 2.22
N ALA A 53 10.70 -12.25 2.19
CA ALA A 53 10.65 -13.60 1.62
C ALA A 53 9.72 -14.52 2.41
N MET A 54 9.85 -14.55 3.74
CA MET A 54 9.04 -15.38 4.63
C MET A 54 7.54 -15.09 4.48
N LEU A 55 7.12 -13.83 4.41
CA LEU A 55 5.72 -13.45 4.28
C LEU A 55 5.08 -14.04 3.01
N VAL A 56 5.78 -13.99 1.89
CA VAL A 56 5.29 -14.56 0.62
C VAL A 56 5.28 -16.09 0.68
N GLU A 57 6.36 -16.71 1.12
CA GLU A 57 6.48 -18.18 1.15
C GLU A 57 5.49 -18.83 2.12
N GLU A 58 5.27 -18.26 3.32
CA GLU A 58 4.26 -18.78 4.26
C GLU A 58 2.83 -18.56 3.72
N THR A 59 2.57 -17.48 2.98
CA THR A 59 1.28 -17.28 2.30
C THR A 59 1.04 -18.36 1.25
N VAL A 60 2.01 -18.60 0.38
CA VAL A 60 1.92 -19.66 -0.66
C VAL A 60 1.80 -21.04 -0.04
N LYS A 61 2.56 -21.33 1.01
CA LYS A 61 2.50 -22.60 1.73
C LYS A 61 1.13 -22.84 2.37
N HIS A 62 0.49 -21.79 2.89
CA HIS A 62 -0.81 -21.90 3.59
C HIS A 62 -1.99 -22.00 2.62
N PHE A 63 -2.01 -21.18 1.55
CA PHE A 63 -3.13 -21.11 0.60
C PHE A 63 -2.87 -21.85 -0.72
N GLY A 64 -1.65 -22.31 -0.97
CA GLY A 64 -1.25 -22.95 -2.24
C GLY A 64 -0.89 -21.99 -3.36
N THR A 65 -1.24 -20.70 -3.22
CA THR A 65 -1.04 -19.67 -4.24
C THR A 65 -0.87 -18.28 -3.61
N ILE A 66 -0.43 -17.33 -4.43
CA ILE A 66 -0.54 -15.89 -4.17
C ILE A 66 -1.03 -15.21 -5.45
N ASP A 67 -2.28 -14.77 -5.47
CA ASP A 67 -2.93 -14.15 -6.63
C ASP A 67 -2.86 -12.63 -6.56
N ILE A 68 -2.89 -12.08 -5.34
CA ILE A 68 -2.90 -10.64 -5.11
C ILE A 68 -1.87 -10.27 -4.02
N LEU A 69 -1.02 -9.28 -4.31
CA LEU A 69 -0.15 -8.65 -3.33
C LEU A 69 -0.54 -7.19 -3.14
N VAL A 70 -0.77 -6.77 -1.89
CA VAL A 70 -0.96 -5.36 -1.54
C VAL A 70 0.21 -4.86 -0.70
N ASN A 71 1.04 -4.02 -1.27
CA ASN A 71 2.15 -3.35 -0.59
C ASN A 71 1.62 -2.09 0.13
N ASN A 72 1.09 -2.27 1.35
CA ASN A 72 0.50 -1.18 2.14
C ASN A 72 1.42 -0.67 3.26
N ALA A 73 2.34 -1.47 3.77
CA ALA A 73 3.22 -1.09 4.88
C ALA A 73 3.97 0.22 4.56
N GLY A 74 4.04 1.10 5.55
CA GLY A 74 4.72 2.38 5.39
C GLY A 74 4.78 3.18 6.67
N ILE A 75 5.88 3.90 6.83
CA ILE A 75 6.15 4.81 7.94
C ILE A 75 6.37 6.23 7.41
N ILE A 76 6.25 7.20 8.29
CA ILE A 76 6.57 8.60 8.00
C ILE A 76 7.44 9.16 9.11
N ARG A 77 8.48 9.91 8.73
CA ARG A 77 9.34 10.68 9.62
C ARG A 77 9.37 12.12 9.15
N ARG A 78 9.38 13.05 10.07
CA ARG A 78 9.30 14.49 9.77
C ARG A 78 10.45 15.24 10.41
N ALA A 79 11.27 15.88 9.58
CA ALA A 79 12.31 16.82 9.99
C ALA A 79 12.62 17.80 8.85
N PRO A 80 13.22 18.98 9.13
CA PRO A 80 13.79 19.83 8.09
C PRO A 80 14.76 19.04 7.22
N ALA A 81 14.76 19.27 5.91
CA ALA A 81 15.59 18.49 4.99
C ALA A 81 17.09 18.58 5.30
N VAL A 82 17.54 19.75 5.80
CA VAL A 82 18.95 19.99 6.19
C VAL A 82 19.37 19.22 7.45
N ASP A 83 18.41 18.84 8.30
CA ASP A 83 18.63 18.15 9.57
C ASP A 83 18.07 16.70 9.54
N TYR A 84 17.67 16.20 8.36
CA TYR A 84 17.10 14.87 8.24
C TYR A 84 18.19 13.81 8.48
N SER A 85 18.00 12.96 9.51
CA SER A 85 19.01 11.98 9.88
C SER A 85 19.15 10.85 8.86
N GLU A 86 20.37 10.32 8.72
CA GLU A 86 20.61 9.15 7.85
C GLU A 86 19.84 7.93 8.34
N ASP A 87 19.73 7.72 9.66
CA ASP A 87 19.00 6.60 10.25
C ASP A 87 17.50 6.64 9.87
N ASP A 88 16.87 7.82 9.96
CA ASP A 88 15.47 7.99 9.56
C ASP A 88 15.29 7.82 8.05
N TRP A 89 16.28 8.27 7.25
CA TRP A 89 16.29 8.04 5.81
C TRP A 89 16.32 6.55 5.50
N GLN A 90 17.30 5.81 6.04
CA GLN A 90 17.48 4.38 5.79
C GLN A 90 16.29 3.55 6.28
N ALA A 91 15.79 3.82 7.49
CA ALA A 91 14.62 3.16 8.03
C ALA A 91 13.39 3.35 7.11
N LEU A 92 13.16 4.58 6.66
CA LEU A 92 12.02 4.90 5.81
C LEU A 92 12.15 4.28 4.42
N ILE A 93 13.31 4.39 3.77
CA ILE A 93 13.56 3.77 2.46
C ILE A 93 13.43 2.25 2.54
N SER A 94 13.94 1.63 3.60
CA SER A 94 13.84 0.17 3.80
C SER A 94 12.38 -0.29 3.87
N VAL A 95 11.53 0.42 4.65
CA VAL A 95 10.12 0.05 4.83
C VAL A 95 9.26 0.48 3.63
N ASN A 96 9.43 1.72 3.12
CA ASN A 96 8.46 2.26 2.15
C ASN A 96 8.79 1.95 0.69
N LEU A 97 10.05 1.63 0.37
CA LEU A 97 10.50 1.42 -1.01
C LEU A 97 11.15 0.05 -1.20
N SER A 98 12.17 -0.28 -0.39
CA SER A 98 12.90 -1.55 -0.57
C SER A 98 12.01 -2.76 -0.30
N SER A 99 11.09 -2.68 0.68
CA SER A 99 10.11 -3.73 0.96
C SER A 99 9.18 -3.95 -0.22
N VAL A 100 8.69 -2.88 -0.85
CA VAL A 100 7.81 -2.93 -2.03
C VAL A 100 8.50 -3.67 -3.18
N PHE A 101 9.79 -3.34 -3.43
CA PHE A 101 10.59 -4.05 -4.43
C PHE A 101 10.71 -5.54 -4.08
N ARG A 102 11.10 -5.88 -2.85
CA ARG A 102 11.36 -7.25 -2.41
C ARG A 102 10.10 -8.12 -2.41
N LEU A 103 9.02 -7.63 -1.80
CA LEU A 103 7.73 -8.34 -1.76
C LEU A 103 7.18 -8.56 -3.19
N SER A 104 7.24 -7.53 -4.04
CA SER A 104 6.83 -7.66 -5.44
C SER A 104 7.67 -8.69 -6.19
N GLN A 105 8.99 -8.70 -5.98
CA GLN A 105 9.89 -9.67 -6.60
C GLN A 105 9.58 -11.11 -6.16
N HIS A 106 9.37 -11.33 -4.85
CA HIS A 106 9.04 -12.67 -4.33
C HIS A 106 7.67 -13.13 -4.86
N ALA A 107 6.62 -12.31 -4.75
CA ALA A 107 5.30 -12.64 -5.25
C ALA A 107 5.29 -12.88 -6.77
N ALA A 108 5.96 -12.03 -7.54
CA ALA A 108 6.05 -12.16 -8.99
C ALA A 108 6.68 -13.48 -9.44
N ARG A 109 7.61 -14.07 -8.69
CA ARG A 109 8.18 -15.40 -9.01
C ARG A 109 7.11 -16.49 -9.04
N HIS A 110 6.11 -16.42 -8.19
CA HIS A 110 4.96 -17.33 -8.19
C HIS A 110 3.97 -16.93 -9.27
N MET A 111 3.54 -15.67 -9.33
CA MET A 111 2.57 -15.15 -10.29
C MET A 111 2.98 -15.38 -11.76
N LEU A 112 4.26 -15.17 -12.08
CA LEU A 112 4.80 -15.38 -13.42
C LEU A 112 4.84 -16.87 -13.85
N LYS A 113 4.95 -17.79 -12.89
CA LYS A 113 4.87 -19.24 -13.14
C LYS A 113 3.42 -19.67 -13.37
N GLN A 114 2.48 -19.07 -12.64
CA GLN A 114 1.04 -19.36 -12.84
C GLN A 114 0.42 -18.60 -14.01
N GLY A 115 1.12 -17.60 -14.57
CA GLY A 115 0.63 -16.81 -15.72
C GLY A 115 -0.43 -15.78 -15.34
N SER A 116 -0.62 -15.48 -14.07
CA SER A 116 -1.61 -14.51 -13.57
C SER A 116 -1.20 -13.93 -12.22
N GLY A 117 -1.56 -12.67 -11.95
CA GLY A 117 -1.33 -12.03 -10.67
C GLY A 117 -1.64 -10.54 -10.67
N LYS A 118 -1.91 -9.99 -9.48
CA LYS A 118 -2.20 -8.57 -9.27
C LYS A 118 -1.31 -8.02 -8.15
N ILE A 119 -0.56 -6.99 -8.44
CA ILE A 119 0.26 -6.27 -7.44
C ILE A 119 -0.27 -4.85 -7.33
N ILE A 120 -0.66 -4.46 -6.12
CA ILE A 120 -1.23 -3.15 -5.79
C ILE A 120 -0.31 -2.47 -4.78
N ASN A 121 0.32 -1.38 -5.19
CA ASN A 121 1.20 -0.60 -4.34
C ASN A 121 0.44 0.58 -3.74
N ILE A 122 0.57 0.83 -2.43
CA ILE A 122 0.05 2.05 -1.83
C ILE A 122 1.09 3.15 -1.98
N ALA A 123 0.85 3.99 -2.99
CA ALA A 123 1.60 5.20 -3.31
C ALA A 123 1.20 6.38 -2.40
N SER A 124 1.17 7.59 -2.91
CA SER A 124 0.75 8.82 -2.21
C SER A 124 0.54 9.94 -3.23
N LEU A 125 -0.12 11.03 -2.82
CA LEU A 125 -0.05 12.31 -3.53
C LEU A 125 1.40 12.74 -3.75
N LEU A 126 2.32 12.39 -2.83
CA LEU A 126 3.74 12.68 -2.95
C LEU A 126 4.48 11.84 -4.01
N THR A 127 3.77 10.98 -4.73
CA THR A 127 4.25 10.40 -5.99
C THR A 127 4.28 11.44 -7.11
N PHE A 128 3.41 12.47 -7.01
CA PHE A 128 3.22 13.50 -8.04
C PHE A 128 3.72 14.88 -7.62
N GLN A 129 3.79 15.15 -6.32
CA GLN A 129 4.16 16.44 -5.76
C GLN A 129 5.15 16.30 -4.60
N GLY A 130 5.84 17.39 -4.24
CA GLY A 130 6.71 17.44 -3.07
C GLY A 130 5.93 17.57 -1.76
N GLY A 131 6.59 17.31 -0.65
CA GLY A 131 6.05 17.49 0.70
C GLY A 131 7.00 18.33 1.57
N ILE A 132 6.45 19.00 2.58
CA ILE A 132 7.22 19.78 3.55
C ILE A 132 7.60 18.88 4.73
N LEU A 133 8.88 18.91 5.13
CA LEU A 133 9.45 18.13 6.24
C LEU A 133 9.45 16.60 6.05
N VAL A 134 9.26 16.11 4.83
CA VAL A 134 9.14 14.68 4.54
C VAL A 134 9.94 14.26 3.29
N PRO A 135 11.24 14.63 3.19
CA PRO A 135 12.02 14.38 1.98
C PRO A 135 12.13 12.88 1.65
N ALA A 136 12.44 12.03 2.63
CA ALA A 136 12.55 10.58 2.43
C ALA A 136 11.21 9.95 2.04
N TYR A 137 10.09 10.40 2.63
CA TYR A 137 8.75 9.91 2.29
C TYR A 137 8.39 10.26 0.85
N ALA A 138 8.64 11.51 0.41
CA ALA A 138 8.41 11.92 -0.98
C ALA A 138 9.26 11.10 -1.96
N ALA A 139 10.56 10.94 -1.66
CA ALA A 139 11.46 10.11 -2.46
C ALA A 139 10.97 8.66 -2.56
N SER A 140 10.57 8.05 -1.42
CA SER A 140 10.07 6.68 -1.41
C SER A 140 8.80 6.50 -2.22
N LYS A 141 7.84 7.42 -2.10
CA LYS A 141 6.55 7.34 -2.81
C LYS A 141 6.69 7.67 -4.31
N GLY A 142 7.61 8.57 -4.68
CA GLY A 142 8.06 8.74 -6.06
C GLY A 142 8.65 7.46 -6.63
N GLY A 143 9.55 6.80 -5.87
CA GLY A 143 10.14 5.51 -6.22
C GLY A 143 9.11 4.40 -6.40
N VAL A 144 8.12 4.30 -5.51
CA VAL A 144 7.01 3.33 -5.64
C VAL A 144 6.23 3.54 -6.94
N GLY A 145 5.94 4.79 -7.31
CA GLY A 145 5.30 5.11 -8.59
C GLY A 145 6.13 4.64 -9.80
N GLN A 146 7.45 4.79 -9.77
CA GLN A 146 8.33 4.33 -10.85
C GLN A 146 8.50 2.81 -10.85
N LEU A 147 8.62 2.15 -9.68
CA LEU A 147 8.63 0.68 -9.60
C LEU A 147 7.33 0.07 -10.17
N THR A 148 6.18 0.69 -9.91
CA THR A 148 4.90 0.26 -10.46
C THR A 148 4.92 0.22 -11.98
N LYS A 149 5.47 1.26 -12.63
CA LYS A 149 5.59 1.32 -14.09
C LYS A 149 6.63 0.33 -14.63
N ALA A 150 7.79 0.23 -13.96
CA ALA A 150 8.87 -0.67 -14.38
C ALA A 150 8.40 -2.13 -14.37
N PHE A 151 7.78 -2.57 -13.27
CA PHE A 151 7.26 -3.93 -13.15
C PHE A 151 6.10 -4.21 -14.11
N ALA A 152 5.22 -3.24 -14.34
CA ALA A 152 4.15 -3.36 -15.32
C ALA A 152 4.71 -3.56 -16.73
N ASN A 153 5.71 -2.79 -17.14
CA ASN A 153 6.36 -2.95 -18.45
C ASN A 153 6.98 -4.34 -18.64
N GLU A 154 7.55 -4.89 -17.58
CA GLU A 154 8.26 -6.18 -17.67
C GLU A 154 7.31 -7.38 -17.58
N TRP A 155 6.21 -7.28 -16.80
CA TRP A 155 5.40 -8.44 -16.42
C TRP A 155 4.01 -8.48 -17.07
N ALA A 156 3.51 -7.38 -17.67
CA ALA A 156 2.17 -7.32 -18.22
C ALA A 156 1.91 -8.40 -19.30
N ALA A 157 2.83 -8.59 -20.24
CA ALA A 157 2.71 -9.61 -21.28
C ALA A 157 2.75 -11.06 -20.75
N ARG A 158 3.08 -11.22 -19.47
CA ARG A 158 3.15 -12.51 -18.78
C ARG A 158 2.01 -12.71 -17.78
N GLY A 159 0.94 -11.89 -17.88
CA GLY A 159 -0.28 -12.03 -17.09
C GLY A 159 -0.24 -11.40 -15.69
N VAL A 160 0.78 -10.58 -15.36
CA VAL A 160 0.85 -9.92 -14.05
C VAL A 160 0.57 -8.44 -14.18
N ASN A 161 -0.52 -7.98 -13.55
CA ASN A 161 -0.86 -6.56 -13.47
C ASN A 161 -0.16 -5.91 -12.27
N VAL A 162 0.50 -4.79 -12.49
CA VAL A 162 1.10 -4.00 -11.41
C VAL A 162 0.56 -2.57 -11.48
N ASN A 163 -0.16 -2.17 -10.44
CA ASN A 163 -0.76 -0.84 -10.33
C ASN A 163 -0.53 -0.25 -8.93
N ALA A 164 -0.86 1.01 -8.76
CA ALA A 164 -0.79 1.67 -7.47
C ALA A 164 -2.08 2.44 -7.16
N ILE A 165 -2.35 2.65 -5.88
CA ILE A 165 -3.34 3.59 -5.38
C ILE A 165 -2.57 4.74 -4.73
N ALA A 166 -2.89 5.98 -5.07
CA ALA A 166 -2.39 7.17 -4.42
C ALA A 166 -3.49 7.79 -3.53
N PRO A 167 -3.49 7.49 -2.23
CA PRO A 167 -4.44 8.08 -1.31
C PRO A 167 -4.19 9.58 -1.13
N GLY A 168 -5.28 10.33 -0.94
CA GLY A 168 -5.25 11.70 -0.46
C GLY A 168 -5.00 11.80 1.05
N TYR A 169 -5.52 12.85 1.65
CA TYR A 169 -5.49 13.05 3.09
C TYR A 169 -6.53 12.16 3.77
N MET A 170 -6.07 11.02 4.29
CA MET A 170 -6.91 10.01 4.93
C MET A 170 -6.90 10.17 6.45
N ASP A 171 -7.99 9.87 7.11
CA ASP A 171 -8.10 9.79 8.56
C ASP A 171 -7.42 8.51 9.07
N THR A 172 -6.17 8.64 9.47
CA THR A 172 -5.32 7.53 9.95
C THR A 172 -4.33 8.07 10.99
N ASP A 173 -3.66 7.18 11.71
CA ASP A 173 -2.61 7.53 12.67
C ASP A 173 -1.49 8.38 12.04
N ASN A 174 -1.11 8.11 10.78
CA ASN A 174 -0.08 8.86 10.06
C ASN A 174 -0.44 10.35 9.85
N THR A 175 -1.72 10.68 9.86
CA THR A 175 -2.24 12.04 9.67
C THR A 175 -2.78 12.68 10.94
N GLU A 176 -2.79 11.97 12.07
CA GLU A 176 -3.33 12.45 13.33
C GLU A 176 -2.73 13.80 13.74
N ALA A 177 -1.40 13.92 13.71
CA ALA A 177 -0.72 15.18 14.03
C ALA A 177 -1.11 16.35 13.10
N LEU A 178 -1.50 16.06 11.85
CA LEU A 178 -2.00 17.08 10.91
C LEU A 178 -3.44 17.45 11.20
N ARG A 179 -4.29 16.47 11.51
CA ARG A 179 -5.71 16.67 11.84
C ARG A 179 -5.88 17.46 13.14
N ASN A 180 -5.01 17.22 14.10
CA ASN A 180 -5.01 17.91 15.39
C ASN A 180 -4.31 19.28 15.35
N ASN A 181 -3.71 19.68 14.23
CA ASN A 181 -3.07 20.98 14.10
C ASN A 181 -4.09 22.06 13.69
N PRO A 182 -4.36 23.06 14.57
CA PRO A 182 -5.43 24.04 14.37
C PRO A 182 -5.19 24.98 13.16
N GLU A 183 -3.94 25.14 12.73
CA GLU A 183 -3.61 26.00 11.59
C GLU A 183 -3.60 25.24 10.26
N ARG A 184 -3.16 23.97 10.29
CA ARG A 184 -2.98 23.17 9.06
C ARG A 184 -4.24 22.40 8.67
N ALA A 185 -4.98 21.85 9.64
CA ALA A 185 -6.16 21.05 9.34
C ALA A 185 -7.23 21.81 8.53
N PRO A 186 -7.60 23.06 8.89
CA PRO A 186 -8.55 23.83 8.09
C PRO A 186 -8.05 24.11 6.67
N LYS A 187 -6.78 24.47 6.49
CA LYS A 187 -6.19 24.76 5.18
C LYS A 187 -6.14 23.51 4.27
N ILE A 188 -5.89 22.34 4.87
CA ILE A 188 -5.94 21.06 4.14
C ILE A 188 -7.39 20.78 3.73
N LEU A 189 -8.33 20.90 4.66
CA LEU A 189 -9.73 20.60 4.40
C LEU A 189 -10.33 21.51 3.33
N GLU A 190 -10.03 22.81 3.38
CA GLU A 190 -10.48 23.80 2.38
C GLU A 190 -10.01 23.45 0.95
N ARG A 191 -8.84 22.83 0.84
CA ARG A 191 -8.28 22.43 -0.45
C ARG A 191 -8.86 21.12 -1.01
N ILE A 192 -9.50 20.29 -0.19
CA ILE A 192 -10.12 19.03 -0.64
C ILE A 192 -11.51 19.33 -1.23
N PRO A 193 -11.75 19.17 -2.54
CA PRO A 193 -13.07 19.43 -3.15
C PRO A 193 -14.21 18.62 -2.52
N ALA A 194 -13.95 17.39 -2.09
CA ALA A 194 -14.93 16.54 -1.41
C ALA A 194 -15.35 17.06 -0.01
N GLY A 195 -14.69 18.12 0.52
CA GLY A 195 -15.03 18.76 1.78
C GLY A 195 -14.80 17.93 3.05
N ARG A 196 -14.09 16.82 2.95
CA ARG A 196 -13.80 15.93 4.08
C ARG A 196 -12.45 15.24 3.93
N TRP A 197 -11.90 14.80 5.04
CA TRP A 197 -10.82 13.80 5.04
C TRP A 197 -11.37 12.47 4.52
N GLY A 198 -10.53 11.72 3.76
CA GLY A 198 -10.88 10.38 3.34
C GLY A 198 -10.88 9.42 4.51
N GLN A 199 -11.76 8.41 4.48
CA GLN A 199 -11.73 7.29 5.41
C GLN A 199 -10.96 6.12 4.80
N PRO A 200 -10.33 5.24 5.60
CA PRO A 200 -9.66 4.04 5.08
C PRO A 200 -10.53 3.23 4.11
N GLU A 201 -11.84 3.19 4.33
CA GLU A 201 -12.85 2.49 3.53
C GLU A 201 -13.04 3.09 2.14
N ASP A 202 -12.73 4.38 1.94
CA ASP A 202 -12.78 5.03 0.62
C ASP A 202 -11.79 4.40 -0.38
N LEU A 203 -10.78 3.68 0.10
CA LEU A 203 -9.81 2.96 -0.74
C LEU A 203 -10.27 1.56 -1.15
N ALA A 204 -11.26 0.99 -0.43
CA ALA A 204 -11.67 -0.40 -0.59
C ALA A 204 -12.13 -0.72 -2.03
N GLY A 205 -13.00 0.12 -2.59
CA GLY A 205 -13.51 -0.07 -3.96
C GLY A 205 -12.40 -0.03 -5.02
N ALA A 206 -11.46 0.91 -4.89
CA ALA A 206 -10.32 1.02 -5.78
C ALA A 206 -9.40 -0.21 -5.69
N ALA A 207 -9.16 -0.72 -4.47
CA ALA A 207 -8.36 -1.92 -4.26
C ALA A 207 -9.03 -3.17 -4.85
N VAL A 208 -10.33 -3.36 -4.62
CA VAL A 208 -11.10 -4.48 -5.20
C VAL A 208 -11.12 -4.39 -6.72
N PHE A 209 -11.34 -3.21 -7.31
CA PHE A 209 -11.24 -3.00 -8.76
C PHE A 209 -9.89 -3.44 -9.30
N LEU A 210 -8.79 -2.97 -8.72
CA LEU A 210 -7.44 -3.31 -9.19
C LEU A 210 -7.05 -4.77 -8.93
N ALA A 211 -7.71 -5.46 -8.00
CA ALA A 211 -7.52 -6.87 -7.71
C ALA A 211 -8.35 -7.80 -8.61
N SER A 212 -9.39 -7.29 -9.26
CA SER A 212 -10.35 -8.07 -10.05
C SER A 212 -10.04 -8.09 -11.55
N SER A 213 -10.77 -8.93 -12.29
CA SER A 213 -10.72 -8.99 -13.76
C SER A 213 -11.20 -7.69 -14.43
N ALA A 214 -11.97 -6.84 -13.73
CA ALA A 214 -12.38 -5.53 -14.24
C ALA A 214 -11.18 -4.61 -14.57
N SER A 215 -9.99 -4.89 -14.02
CA SER A 215 -8.77 -4.14 -14.27
C SER A 215 -7.73 -4.88 -15.15
N ASP A 216 -8.10 -5.92 -15.86
CA ASP A 216 -7.14 -6.75 -16.62
C ASP A 216 -6.35 -5.96 -17.68
N TYR A 217 -6.93 -4.88 -18.22
CA TYR A 217 -6.23 -4.00 -19.18
C TYR A 217 -5.61 -2.75 -18.51
N VAL A 218 -5.54 -2.71 -17.18
CA VAL A 218 -4.91 -1.61 -16.41
C VAL A 218 -3.53 -2.04 -15.94
N HIS A 219 -2.48 -1.37 -16.43
CA HIS A 219 -1.09 -1.68 -16.11
C HIS A 219 -0.29 -0.40 -15.87
N GLY A 220 0.54 -0.40 -14.85
CA GLY A 220 1.45 0.71 -14.53
C GLY A 220 0.74 2.00 -14.09
N HIS A 221 -0.57 1.92 -13.81
CA HIS A 221 -1.37 3.08 -13.44
C HIS A 221 -1.23 3.41 -11.95
N VAL A 222 -1.24 4.70 -11.65
CA VAL A 222 -1.34 5.21 -10.27
C VAL A 222 -2.74 5.84 -10.13
N LEU A 223 -3.68 5.06 -9.59
CA LEU A 223 -5.06 5.47 -9.39
C LEU A 223 -5.16 6.42 -8.18
N VAL A 224 -5.54 7.65 -8.43
CA VAL A 224 -5.68 8.67 -7.37
C VAL A 224 -7.04 8.52 -6.68
N VAL A 225 -7.03 8.47 -5.34
CA VAL A 225 -8.24 8.43 -4.50
C VAL A 225 -8.05 9.47 -3.38
N ASP A 226 -8.37 10.73 -3.67
CA ASP A 226 -7.92 11.88 -2.89
C ASP A 226 -8.98 12.95 -2.61
N GLY A 227 -10.23 12.68 -2.94
CA GLY A 227 -11.31 13.65 -2.79
C GLY A 227 -11.19 14.87 -3.70
N GLY A 228 -10.37 14.78 -4.76
CA GLY A 228 -10.15 15.86 -5.73
C GLY A 228 -8.97 16.77 -5.39
N TRP A 229 -8.10 16.41 -4.45
CA TRP A 229 -6.93 17.22 -4.07
C TRP A 229 -6.01 17.58 -5.25
N LEU A 230 -5.70 16.61 -6.12
CA LEU A 230 -4.76 16.82 -7.24
C LEU A 230 -5.36 17.55 -8.44
N VAL A 231 -6.68 17.70 -8.52
CA VAL A 231 -7.31 18.41 -9.65
C VAL A 231 -7.48 19.91 -9.39
N ARG A 232 -6.99 20.40 -8.24
CA ARG A 232 -7.12 21.79 -7.81
C ARG A 232 -5.75 22.45 -7.50
#